data_d0571da2b7aacf2ed95dd211d9a68f53
#
_entry.id   d0571da2b7aacf2ed95dd211d9a68f53
#
_cell.length_a   1.000
_cell.length_b   1.000
_cell.length_c   1.000
_cell.angle_alpha   90.00
_cell.angle_beta   90.00
_cell.angle_gamma   90.00
#
_symmetry.space_group_name_H-M   'P 1'
#
loop_
_entity.id
_entity.type
_entity.pdbx_description
1 polymer ?
#
loop_
_entity_poly.entity_id
_entity_poly.type
_entity_poly.pdbx_seq_one_letter_code
_entity_poly.pdbx_strand_id
1 'polypeptide(L)'
;TQLSSAEFVDFNDIFPTIGYAHSLRTTYSDITGSVERYSVNVGTTTSHGLTSGDRITLSINNRETESIKILYNPIIRKLTTGSISFASTAVNVDDNTINLPGEDLKSGDKVVYYATTSASGLVNDTCYYVLKEDRDKIKLCQYKTDVEKGISVDIDGTGGAVQNLYKVNPAIRAIKNDTITFDVSDPSVSEMALEFYEDPDFTRRIELIGSEELGFAINRTGTPGTADAKVEIQTTFEDVPRTLFYTLVPKGPIDERKNQISRDESVFGANKLEIYPHSLNTDYIITRSSDTSYIFNLLRRPNQSEKDAYNSSILL
;
A
#
# COMPACT_ATOMS: atom_id res chain seq x y z
N THR A 1 -7.94 16.61 -0.82
CA THR A 1 -8.61 16.50 -2.12
C THR A 1 -10.04 16.07 -1.87
N GLN A 2 -10.99 16.96 -2.08
CA GLN A 2 -12.41 16.61 -1.97
C GLN A 2 -12.74 15.59 -3.05
N LEU A 3 -13.23 14.43 -2.66
CA LEU A 3 -13.91 13.59 -3.62
C LEU A 3 -15.18 14.29 -4.05
N SER A 4 -15.24 14.59 -5.32
CA SER A 4 -16.30 15.43 -5.86
C SER A 4 -17.66 14.71 -5.96
N SER A 5 -17.69 13.38 -5.84
CA SER A 5 -18.93 12.60 -5.93
C SER A 5 -18.74 11.17 -5.45
N ALA A 6 -19.78 10.60 -4.85
CA ALA A 6 -19.93 9.16 -4.73
C ALA A 6 -20.97 8.69 -5.75
N GLU A 7 -20.66 7.66 -6.48
CA GLU A 7 -21.58 7.04 -7.42
C GLU A 7 -22.10 5.73 -6.83
N PHE A 8 -23.42 5.62 -6.71
CA PHE A 8 -24.08 4.41 -6.28
C PHE A 8 -24.47 3.61 -7.52
N VAL A 9 -23.96 2.39 -7.64
CA VAL A 9 -24.23 1.52 -8.78
C VAL A 9 -25.55 0.79 -8.58
N ASP A 10 -26.31 0.65 -9.66
CA ASP A 10 -27.61 -0.02 -9.65
C ASP A 10 -27.47 -1.50 -9.35
N PHE A 11 -28.21 -1.94 -8.34
CA PHE A 11 -28.25 -3.33 -7.91
C PHE A 11 -28.81 -4.31 -8.93
N ASN A 12 -29.66 -3.83 -9.84
CA ASN A 12 -30.23 -4.67 -10.89
C ASN A 12 -29.21 -5.21 -11.88
N ASP A 13 -28.09 -4.52 -12.06
CA ASP A 13 -27.01 -5.00 -12.93
C ASP A 13 -26.21 -6.15 -12.30
N ILE A 14 -26.23 -6.25 -10.96
CA ILE A 14 -25.49 -7.26 -10.20
C ILE A 14 -26.37 -8.45 -9.81
N PHE A 15 -27.66 -8.21 -9.53
CA PHE A 15 -28.61 -9.24 -9.11
C PHE A 15 -29.97 -9.10 -9.84
N PRO A 16 -30.04 -9.43 -11.12
CA PRO A 16 -31.25 -9.23 -11.93
C PRO A 16 -32.47 -10.04 -11.46
N THR A 17 -32.29 -10.97 -10.53
CA THR A 17 -33.33 -11.86 -10.03
C THR A 17 -34.00 -11.44 -8.72
N ILE A 18 -33.56 -10.38 -8.08
CA ILE A 18 -34.07 -10.02 -6.73
C ILE A 18 -35.12 -8.90 -6.78
N GLY A 19 -35.41 -8.34 -7.93
CA GLY A 19 -36.63 -7.51 -8.13
C GLY A 19 -36.69 -6.20 -7.33
N TYR A 20 -35.60 -5.70 -6.80
CA TYR A 20 -35.53 -4.39 -6.16
C TYR A 20 -34.98 -3.36 -7.14
N ALA A 21 -35.91 -2.79 -7.91
CA ALA A 21 -35.62 -1.73 -8.85
C ALA A 21 -35.51 -0.38 -8.11
N HIS A 22 -34.41 -0.14 -7.44
CA HIS A 22 -34.00 1.21 -7.14
C HIS A 22 -32.70 1.48 -7.87
N SER A 23 -32.80 2.02 -9.07
CA SER A 23 -31.67 2.62 -9.74
C SER A 23 -31.30 3.90 -9.00
N LEU A 24 -30.42 3.77 -8.03
CA LEU A 24 -29.84 4.91 -7.36
C LEU A 24 -28.56 5.30 -8.08
N ARG A 25 -28.66 5.77 -9.31
CA ARG A 25 -27.63 6.61 -9.91
C ARG A 25 -27.79 8.03 -9.36
N THR A 26 -27.52 8.21 -8.11
CA THR A 26 -27.51 9.53 -7.51
C THR A 26 -26.08 9.87 -7.16
N THR A 27 -25.53 10.86 -7.83
CA THR A 27 -24.22 11.43 -7.50
C THR A 27 -24.42 12.41 -6.36
N TYR A 28 -23.80 12.16 -5.23
CA TYR A 28 -23.75 13.09 -4.12
C TYR A 28 -22.42 13.84 -4.15
N SER A 29 -22.49 15.16 -4.25
CA SER A 29 -21.31 16.02 -4.29
C SER A 29 -20.80 16.42 -2.90
N ASP A 30 -21.64 16.34 -1.89
CA ASP A 30 -21.34 16.83 -0.55
C ASP A 30 -21.49 15.72 0.48
N ILE A 31 -20.55 14.78 0.45
CA ILE A 31 -20.48 13.67 1.39
C ILE A 31 -19.39 13.93 2.40
N THR A 32 -19.69 13.74 3.67
CA THR A 32 -18.73 13.77 4.76
C THR A 32 -18.68 12.41 5.44
N GLY A 33 -17.52 12.02 5.92
CA GLY A 33 -17.41 10.73 6.57
C GLY A 33 -16.14 10.56 7.38
N SER A 34 -16.13 9.49 8.13
CA SER A 34 -14.97 9.04 8.88
C SER A 34 -14.86 7.52 8.88
N VAL A 35 -13.65 7.01 8.97
CA VAL A 35 -13.40 5.57 9.06
C VAL A 35 -12.88 5.24 10.45
N GLU A 36 -13.68 4.48 11.17
CA GLU A 36 -13.30 3.92 12.46
C GLU A 36 -13.20 2.40 12.38
N ARG A 37 -11.99 1.88 12.54
CA ARG A 37 -11.70 0.43 12.42
C ARG A 37 -12.11 -0.12 11.06
N TYR A 38 -13.22 -0.84 11.02
CA TYR A 38 -13.77 -1.47 9.81
C TYR A 38 -15.11 -0.87 9.39
N SER A 39 -15.54 0.19 10.03
CA SER A 39 -16.79 0.88 9.70
C SER A 39 -16.52 2.25 9.10
N VAL A 40 -17.36 2.63 8.17
CA VAL A 40 -17.38 3.95 7.57
C VAL A 40 -18.69 4.62 7.94
N ASN A 41 -18.59 5.78 8.57
CA ASN A 41 -19.72 6.66 8.82
C ASN A 41 -19.81 7.64 7.65
N VAL A 42 -20.96 7.70 7.02
CA VAL A 42 -21.21 8.57 5.87
C VAL A 42 -22.31 9.55 6.22
N GLY A 43 -22.03 10.83 6.03
CA GLY A 43 -23.01 11.90 6.10
C GLY A 43 -23.24 12.53 4.73
N THR A 44 -24.50 12.85 4.43
CA THR A 44 -24.91 13.56 3.21
C THR A 44 -25.57 14.87 3.57
N THR A 45 -25.44 15.89 2.72
CA THR A 45 -26.10 17.19 2.94
C THR A 45 -27.60 17.14 2.70
N THR A 46 -28.05 16.18 1.90
CA THR A 46 -29.46 15.94 1.59
C THR A 46 -29.86 14.54 2.05
N SER A 47 -31.17 14.31 2.20
CA SER A 47 -31.69 12.98 2.52
C SER A 47 -31.26 11.97 1.46
N HIS A 48 -30.62 10.88 1.88
CA HIS A 48 -30.14 9.82 0.99
C HIS A 48 -31.21 8.79 0.62
N GLY A 49 -32.37 8.82 1.29
CA GLY A 49 -33.50 7.92 1.02
C GLY A 49 -33.28 6.44 1.35
N LEU A 50 -32.11 6.06 1.84
CA LEU A 50 -31.78 4.68 2.17
C LEU A 50 -32.33 4.25 3.51
N THR A 51 -32.62 2.96 3.68
CA THR A 51 -33.07 2.34 4.92
C THR A 51 -32.04 1.34 5.45
N SER A 52 -32.13 1.03 6.74
CA SER A 52 -31.24 0.00 7.31
C SER A 52 -31.51 -1.36 6.65
N GLY A 53 -30.44 -2.01 6.19
CA GLY A 53 -30.52 -3.25 5.45
C GLY A 53 -30.39 -3.09 3.94
N ASP A 54 -30.49 -1.87 3.42
CA ASP A 54 -30.20 -1.61 2.01
C ASP A 54 -28.74 -1.94 1.70
N ARG A 55 -28.53 -2.35 0.48
CA ARG A 55 -27.19 -2.64 -0.04
C ARG A 55 -26.75 -1.49 -0.91
N ILE A 56 -25.49 -1.14 -0.78
CA ILE A 56 -24.85 -0.10 -1.58
C ILE A 56 -23.54 -0.62 -2.15
N THR A 57 -23.17 -0.12 -3.31
CA THR A 57 -21.83 -0.23 -3.87
C THR A 57 -21.27 1.17 -4.00
N LEU A 58 -20.05 1.36 -3.52
CA LEU A 58 -19.37 2.63 -3.57
C LEU A 58 -18.22 2.55 -4.57
N SER A 59 -18.06 3.56 -5.39
CA SER A 59 -16.88 3.70 -6.26
C SER A 59 -16.17 5.01 -5.97
N ILE A 60 -14.85 4.94 -5.96
CA ILE A 60 -13.98 6.11 -5.91
C ILE A 60 -13.32 6.22 -7.27
N ASN A 61 -13.47 7.35 -7.92
CA ASN A 61 -12.87 7.57 -9.22
C ASN A 61 -11.57 8.37 -9.07
N ASN A 62 -10.51 7.88 -9.71
CA ASN A 62 -9.23 8.59 -9.87
C ASN A 62 -8.61 9.13 -8.58
N ARG A 63 -8.48 8.26 -7.57
CA ARG A 63 -7.73 8.61 -6.37
C ARG A 63 -6.23 8.55 -6.64
N GLU A 64 -5.53 9.62 -6.30
CA GLU A 64 -4.08 9.59 -6.21
C GLU A 64 -3.66 8.97 -4.88
N THR A 65 -2.80 7.97 -4.94
CA THR A 65 -2.19 7.39 -3.73
C THR A 65 -1.03 8.26 -3.27
N GLU A 66 -0.65 8.15 -2.00
CA GLU A 66 0.61 8.72 -1.55
C GLU A 66 1.77 8.17 -2.40
N SER A 67 2.70 9.07 -2.73
CA SER A 67 3.86 8.70 -3.51
C SER A 67 4.77 7.77 -2.71
N ILE A 68 5.12 6.64 -3.30
CA ILE A 68 6.00 5.64 -2.70
C ILE A 68 7.43 6.00 -3.08
N LYS A 69 8.21 6.51 -2.12
CA LYS A 69 9.61 6.84 -2.36
C LYS A 69 10.44 5.57 -2.53
N ILE A 70 11.12 5.46 -3.66
CA ILE A 70 12.00 4.35 -4.02
C ILE A 70 13.44 4.76 -3.83
N LEU A 71 14.18 3.93 -3.10
CA LEU A 71 15.62 4.08 -2.87
C LEU A 71 16.34 2.78 -3.24
N TYR A 72 17.61 2.89 -3.54
CA TYR A 72 18.50 1.74 -3.69
C TYR A 72 19.51 1.74 -2.55
N ASN A 73 19.53 0.67 -1.78
CA ASN A 73 20.57 0.49 -0.76
C ASN A 73 21.74 -0.29 -1.36
N PRO A 74 22.91 0.33 -1.55
CA PRO A 74 24.06 -0.31 -2.22
C PRO A 74 24.74 -1.39 -1.36
N ILE A 75 24.56 -1.36 -0.03
CA ILE A 75 25.16 -2.33 0.89
C ILE A 75 24.45 -3.67 0.76
N ILE A 76 23.13 -3.66 0.90
CA ILE A 76 22.33 -4.88 0.75
C ILE A 76 21.96 -5.17 -0.72
N ARG A 77 22.24 -4.25 -1.64
CA ARG A 77 21.93 -4.31 -3.08
C ARG A 77 20.45 -4.57 -3.37
N LYS A 78 19.57 -3.90 -2.64
CA LYS A 78 18.12 -4.09 -2.74
C LYS A 78 17.39 -2.75 -2.86
N LEU A 79 16.22 -2.81 -3.48
CA LEU A 79 15.24 -1.75 -3.44
C LEU A 79 14.72 -1.62 -2.02
N THR A 80 14.66 -0.38 -1.54
CA THR A 80 13.99 -0.03 -0.30
C THR A 80 12.95 1.05 -0.56
N THR A 81 11.95 1.12 0.27
CA THR A 81 10.97 2.21 0.25
C THR A 81 11.13 3.07 1.49
N GLY A 82 10.54 4.25 1.47
CA GLY A 82 10.63 5.30 2.47
C GLY A 82 10.90 4.88 3.92
N SER A 83 11.50 5.74 4.70
CA SER A 83 11.91 5.43 6.07
C SER A 83 10.73 5.51 7.04
N ILE A 84 10.67 4.53 7.93
CA ILE A 84 9.90 4.57 9.15
C ILE A 84 10.84 5.10 10.24
N SER A 85 10.69 6.38 10.59
CA SER A 85 11.55 7.00 11.60
C SER A 85 10.96 6.86 13.00
N PHE A 86 11.81 6.57 13.96
CA PHE A 86 11.42 6.48 15.37
C PHE A 86 12.51 6.97 16.29
N ALA A 87 12.12 7.39 17.48
CA ALA A 87 13.02 7.86 18.52
C ALA A 87 13.45 6.71 19.45
N SER A 88 14.52 6.93 20.21
CA SER A 88 14.97 6.00 21.26
C SER A 88 13.88 5.66 22.28
N THR A 89 12.95 6.58 22.52
CA THR A 89 11.80 6.36 23.41
C THR A 89 10.78 5.33 22.88
N ALA A 90 10.83 5.01 21.59
CA ALA A 90 9.99 3.97 21.00
C ALA A 90 10.53 2.56 21.28
N VAL A 91 11.79 2.45 21.68
CA VAL A 91 12.46 1.17 21.95
C VAL A 91 12.23 0.76 23.41
N ASN A 92 11.65 -0.39 23.62
CA ASN A 92 11.52 -1.01 24.92
C ASN A 92 12.49 -2.20 25.01
N VAL A 93 13.50 -2.05 25.86
CA VAL A 93 14.55 -3.06 26.06
C VAL A 93 14.05 -4.26 26.89
N ASP A 94 13.08 -4.07 27.77
CA ASP A 94 12.59 -5.14 28.62
C ASP A 94 11.82 -6.21 27.82
N ASP A 95 11.12 -5.76 26.76
CA ASP A 95 10.31 -6.62 25.91
C ASP A 95 10.94 -6.85 24.53
N ASN A 96 12.07 -6.23 24.22
CA ASN A 96 12.70 -6.22 22.88
C ASN A 96 11.76 -5.70 21.79
N THR A 97 10.94 -4.70 22.09
CA THR A 97 9.94 -4.15 21.17
C THR A 97 10.26 -2.73 20.71
N ILE A 98 9.78 -2.41 19.51
CA ILE A 98 9.80 -1.06 18.95
C ILE A 98 8.33 -0.65 18.72
N ASN A 99 7.93 0.47 19.30
CA ASN A 99 6.58 1.02 19.16
C ASN A 99 6.50 1.94 17.93
N LEU A 100 5.72 1.54 16.95
CA LEU A 100 5.57 2.21 15.64
C LEU A 100 4.08 2.41 15.33
N PRO A 101 3.43 3.38 16.00
CA PRO A 101 2.00 3.60 15.81
C PRO A 101 1.68 4.06 14.39
N GLY A 102 0.65 3.45 13.80
CA GLY A 102 0.19 3.80 12.46
C GLY A 102 0.89 3.09 11.32
N GLU A 103 2.01 2.39 11.57
CA GLU A 103 2.76 1.72 10.51
C GLU A 103 2.14 0.37 10.11
N ASP A 104 1.97 0.15 8.80
CA ASP A 104 1.47 -1.11 8.25
C ASP A 104 2.61 -2.11 8.02
N LEU A 105 3.25 -2.52 9.12
CA LEU A 105 4.21 -3.61 9.13
C LEU A 105 3.52 -4.91 9.51
N LYS A 106 3.94 -6.02 8.87
CA LYS A 106 3.42 -7.36 9.09
C LYS A 106 4.52 -8.31 9.51
N SER A 107 4.16 -9.35 10.24
CA SER A 107 5.09 -10.44 10.51
C SER A 107 5.61 -11.05 9.20
N GLY A 108 6.93 -11.14 9.08
CA GLY A 108 7.62 -11.61 7.89
C GLY A 108 8.08 -10.51 6.92
N ASP A 109 7.65 -9.27 7.12
CA ASP A 109 8.19 -8.13 6.34
C ASP A 109 9.70 -8.01 6.59
N LYS A 110 10.44 -7.71 5.53
CA LYS A 110 11.88 -7.49 5.60
C LYS A 110 12.18 -6.01 5.68
N VAL A 111 12.99 -5.63 6.64
CA VAL A 111 13.43 -4.24 6.85
C VAL A 111 14.94 -4.17 6.97
N VAL A 112 15.52 -3.03 6.62
CA VAL A 112 16.91 -2.71 6.96
C VAL A 112 16.92 -1.63 8.01
N TYR A 113 17.70 -1.83 9.06
CA TYR A 113 17.88 -0.90 10.15
C TYR A 113 19.01 0.08 9.88
N TYR A 114 18.82 1.35 10.20
CA TYR A 114 19.83 2.38 10.15
C TYR A 114 19.64 3.40 11.27
N ALA A 115 20.74 3.76 11.94
CA ALA A 115 20.78 4.83 12.92
C ALA A 115 22.16 5.47 13.00
N THR A 116 22.25 6.73 13.36
CA THR A 116 23.55 7.37 13.66
C THR A 116 24.21 6.75 14.89
N THR A 117 23.40 6.42 15.88
CA THR A 117 23.79 5.65 17.08
C THR A 117 22.81 4.50 17.20
N SER A 118 23.25 3.29 16.90
CA SER A 118 22.39 2.12 16.92
C SER A 118 21.93 1.74 18.32
N ALA A 119 20.72 1.20 18.41
CA ALA A 119 20.28 0.47 19.58
C ALA A 119 21.20 -0.75 19.78
N SER A 120 21.61 -0.98 21.03
CA SER A 120 22.44 -2.14 21.34
C SER A 120 21.71 -3.43 20.98
N GLY A 121 22.37 -4.34 20.29
CA GLY A 121 21.76 -5.53 19.69
C GLY A 121 21.37 -5.39 18.23
N LEU A 122 21.20 -4.14 17.70
CA LEU A 122 20.92 -3.89 16.31
C LEU A 122 22.15 -3.34 15.56
N VAL A 123 22.34 -3.79 14.33
CA VAL A 123 23.48 -3.42 13.48
C VAL A 123 22.98 -2.63 12.28
N ASN A 124 23.62 -1.49 12.00
CA ASN A 124 23.33 -0.68 10.82
C ASN A 124 23.49 -1.47 9.53
N ASP A 125 22.66 -1.11 8.54
CA ASP A 125 22.67 -1.72 7.21
C ASP A 125 22.48 -3.24 7.22
N THR A 126 21.88 -3.75 8.29
CA THR A 126 21.53 -5.16 8.44
C THR A 126 20.02 -5.35 8.22
N CYS A 127 19.69 -6.41 7.47
CA CYS A 127 18.31 -6.82 7.27
C CYS A 127 17.81 -7.61 8.45
N TYR A 128 16.60 -7.26 8.87
CA TYR A 128 15.82 -7.96 9.88
C TYR A 128 14.46 -8.33 9.33
N TYR A 129 13.79 -9.26 10.00
CA TYR A 129 12.41 -9.61 9.71
C TYR A 129 11.53 -9.14 10.86
N VAL A 130 10.38 -8.59 10.51
CA VAL A 130 9.41 -8.08 11.47
C VAL A 130 8.64 -9.22 12.09
N LEU A 131 8.55 -9.23 13.41
CA LEU A 131 7.59 -10.01 14.18
C LEU A 131 6.61 -9.03 14.82
N LYS A 132 5.37 -9.03 14.38
CA LYS A 132 4.35 -8.13 14.89
C LYS A 132 3.76 -8.70 16.17
N GLU A 133 3.94 -7.99 17.28
CA GLU A 133 3.40 -8.38 18.59
C GLU A 133 1.96 -7.90 18.78
N ASP A 134 1.70 -6.64 18.46
CA ASP A 134 0.37 -6.06 18.50
C ASP A 134 0.18 -5.03 17.36
N ARG A 135 -0.84 -4.18 17.50
CA ARG A 135 -1.17 -3.19 16.47
C ARG A 135 0.00 -2.26 16.14
N ASP A 136 0.68 -1.79 17.17
CA ASP A 136 1.64 -0.70 17.07
C ASP A 136 3.06 -1.13 17.49
N LYS A 137 3.25 -2.39 17.95
CA LYS A 137 4.52 -2.91 18.41
C LYS A 137 5.04 -4.02 17.53
N ILE A 138 6.33 -3.94 17.25
CA ILE A 138 7.06 -4.96 16.53
C ILE A 138 8.28 -5.43 17.32
N LYS A 139 8.76 -6.63 17.02
CA LYS A 139 10.11 -7.12 17.31
C LYS A 139 10.87 -7.34 16.01
N LEU A 140 12.18 -7.33 16.09
CA LEU A 140 13.05 -7.65 14.95
C LEU A 140 13.68 -9.03 15.14
N CYS A 141 13.64 -9.84 14.09
CA CYS A 141 14.20 -11.17 14.04
C CYS A 141 15.36 -11.22 13.04
N GLN A 142 16.39 -11.99 13.33
CA GLN A 142 17.55 -12.12 12.45
C GLN A 142 17.22 -12.90 11.17
N TYR A 143 16.38 -13.93 11.29
CA TYR A 143 15.98 -14.79 10.19
C TYR A 143 14.48 -14.89 10.05
N LYS A 144 14.00 -15.17 8.85
CA LYS A 144 12.55 -15.36 8.61
C LYS A 144 11.97 -16.52 9.44
N THR A 145 12.74 -17.58 9.62
CA THR A 145 12.35 -18.74 10.46
C THR A 145 12.21 -18.40 11.94
N ASP A 146 12.85 -17.34 12.40
CA ASP A 146 12.76 -16.87 13.78
C ASP A 146 11.42 -16.20 14.05
N VAL A 147 10.84 -15.55 13.02
CA VAL A 147 9.49 -15.00 13.10
C VAL A 147 8.46 -16.08 13.42
N GLU A 148 8.55 -17.24 12.77
CA GLU A 148 7.66 -18.37 13.01
C GLU A 148 7.81 -18.97 14.41
N LYS A 149 9.02 -18.87 14.97
CA LYS A 149 9.37 -19.37 16.30
C LYS A 149 9.17 -18.35 17.42
N GLY A 150 8.88 -17.09 17.07
CA GLY A 150 8.79 -16.00 18.04
C GLY A 150 10.13 -15.57 18.64
N ILE A 151 11.25 -15.82 17.95
CA ILE A 151 12.60 -15.51 18.44
C ILE A 151 13.02 -14.14 17.90
N SER A 152 13.13 -13.15 18.78
CA SER A 152 13.60 -11.80 18.42
C SER A 152 15.07 -11.57 18.76
N VAL A 153 15.63 -10.55 18.13
CA VAL A 153 16.94 -9.98 18.54
C VAL A 153 16.79 -9.39 19.93
N ASP A 154 17.79 -9.61 20.76
CA ASP A 154 17.89 -9.00 22.08
C ASP A 154 18.36 -7.54 21.93
N ILE A 155 17.62 -6.60 22.51
CA ILE A 155 17.91 -5.16 22.46
C ILE A 155 18.29 -4.68 23.87
N ASP A 156 19.57 -4.48 24.09
CA ASP A 156 20.12 -4.08 25.41
C ASP A 156 20.19 -2.57 25.64
N GLY A 157 19.88 -1.77 24.62
CA GLY A 157 19.93 -0.31 24.73
C GLY A 157 19.14 0.40 23.66
N THR A 158 18.62 1.57 23.98
CA THR A 158 17.62 2.27 23.17
C THR A 158 18.18 3.01 21.94
N GLY A 159 19.50 3.18 21.84
CA GLY A 159 20.14 3.87 20.72
C GLY A 159 19.94 5.40 20.73
N GLY A 160 20.18 6.02 19.58
CA GLY A 160 20.10 7.47 19.40
C GLY A 160 18.67 8.00 19.21
N ALA A 161 18.60 9.33 19.14
CA ALA A 161 17.31 10.04 19.03
C ALA A 161 16.57 9.77 17.71
N VAL A 162 17.28 9.44 16.66
CA VAL A 162 16.70 9.15 15.34
C VAL A 162 17.22 7.82 14.82
N GLN A 163 16.30 6.92 14.61
CA GLN A 163 16.53 5.59 14.05
C GLN A 163 15.51 5.35 12.94
N ASN A 164 15.86 4.52 11.97
CA ASN A 164 15.05 4.29 10.79
C ASN A 164 14.97 2.80 10.45
N LEU A 165 13.79 2.39 10.01
CA LEU A 165 13.59 1.14 9.30
C LEU A 165 13.17 1.45 7.86
N TYR A 166 13.81 0.83 6.89
CA TYR A 166 13.41 0.91 5.50
C TYR A 166 12.85 -0.44 5.07
N LYS A 167 11.66 -0.46 4.50
CA LYS A 167 11.10 -1.71 3.97
C LYS A 167 11.90 -2.17 2.77
N VAL A 168 12.34 -3.42 2.77
CA VAL A 168 13.13 -4.03 1.69
C VAL A 168 12.19 -4.78 0.75
N ASN A 169 12.16 -4.39 -0.51
CA ASN A 169 11.32 -5.02 -1.55
C ASN A 169 9.88 -5.29 -1.08
N PRO A 170 9.18 -4.31 -0.49
CA PRO A 170 7.90 -4.58 0.13
C PRO A 170 6.83 -5.01 -0.86
N ALA A 171 5.85 -5.77 -0.39
CA ALA A 171 4.61 -5.91 -1.12
C ALA A 171 3.83 -4.60 -1.06
N ILE A 172 3.52 -4.03 -2.21
CA ILE A 172 2.72 -2.81 -2.34
C ILE A 172 1.28 -3.22 -2.63
N ARG A 173 0.35 -2.56 -1.98
CA ARG A 173 -1.08 -2.79 -2.18
C ARG A 173 -1.73 -1.55 -2.73
N ALA A 174 -2.43 -1.72 -3.82
CA ALA A 174 -3.23 -0.70 -4.44
C ALA A 174 -4.67 -1.16 -4.60
N ILE A 175 -5.55 -0.22 -4.81
CA ILE A 175 -6.95 -0.49 -5.10
C ILE A 175 -7.18 -0.17 -6.57
N LYS A 176 -7.97 -0.97 -7.27
CA LYS A 176 -8.38 -0.68 -8.65
C LYS A 176 -8.97 0.74 -8.72
N ASN A 177 -8.69 1.44 -9.77
CA ASN A 177 -8.97 2.86 -10.03
C ASN A 177 -8.02 3.85 -9.35
N ASP A 178 -7.07 3.40 -8.54
CA ASP A 178 -6.02 4.29 -8.03
C ASP A 178 -4.95 4.56 -9.09
N THR A 179 -4.36 5.73 -9.02
CA THR A 179 -3.06 6.01 -9.66
C THR A 179 -1.97 5.81 -8.62
N ILE A 180 -1.09 4.84 -8.86
CA ILE A 180 0.01 4.51 -7.95
C ILE A 180 1.23 5.27 -8.43
N THR A 181 1.77 6.15 -7.59
CA THR A 181 2.94 6.95 -7.89
C THR A 181 4.17 6.40 -7.17
N PHE A 182 5.22 6.14 -7.91
CA PHE A 182 6.55 5.81 -7.41
C PHE A 182 7.47 7.01 -7.60
N ASP A 183 7.92 7.60 -6.51
CA ASP A 183 8.94 8.65 -6.52
C ASP A 183 10.31 8.00 -6.71
N VAL A 184 10.93 8.23 -7.84
CA VAL A 184 12.27 7.76 -8.20
C VAL A 184 13.27 8.92 -8.30
N SER A 185 13.02 10.00 -7.58
CA SER A 185 13.88 11.20 -7.58
C SER A 185 15.15 11.05 -6.75
N ASP A 186 15.23 10.05 -5.88
CA ASP A 186 16.38 9.86 -5.00
C ASP A 186 17.67 9.56 -5.80
N PRO A 187 18.81 10.25 -5.51
CA PRO A 187 20.06 10.03 -6.22
C PRO A 187 20.57 8.58 -6.20
N SER A 188 20.19 7.78 -5.19
CA SER A 188 20.58 6.37 -5.10
C SER A 188 20.07 5.52 -6.26
N VAL A 189 19.03 5.96 -6.96
CA VAL A 189 18.46 5.25 -8.12
C VAL A 189 18.87 5.84 -9.47
N SER A 190 19.85 6.76 -9.52
CA SER A 190 20.25 7.46 -10.75
C SER A 190 20.68 6.52 -11.88
N GLU A 191 21.34 5.42 -11.54
CA GLU A 191 21.80 4.40 -12.50
C GLU A 191 20.84 3.20 -12.58
N MET A 192 19.62 3.35 -12.06
CA MET A 192 18.62 2.32 -12.03
C MET A 192 17.39 2.70 -12.86
N ALA A 193 16.62 1.69 -13.22
CA ALA A 193 15.28 1.87 -13.77
C ALA A 193 14.29 1.05 -12.92
N LEU A 194 13.16 1.64 -12.55
CA LEU A 194 12.07 0.89 -11.95
C LEU A 194 11.29 0.20 -13.08
N GLU A 195 11.29 -1.11 -13.08
CA GLU A 195 10.64 -1.93 -14.09
C GLU A 195 9.55 -2.81 -13.49
N PHE A 196 8.56 -3.13 -14.32
CA PHE A 196 7.40 -3.93 -13.95
C PHE A 196 7.30 -5.17 -14.82
N TYR A 197 6.81 -6.25 -14.23
CA TYR A 197 6.74 -7.56 -14.85
C TYR A 197 5.40 -8.23 -14.53
N GLU A 198 4.96 -9.07 -15.46
CA GLU A 198 3.75 -9.87 -15.29
C GLU A 198 4.00 -11.13 -14.44
N ASP A 199 5.25 -11.57 -14.35
CA ASP A 199 5.65 -12.83 -13.73
C ASP A 199 6.70 -12.62 -12.62
N PRO A 200 6.73 -13.53 -11.62
CA PRO A 200 7.68 -13.46 -10.51
C PRO A 200 9.13 -13.79 -10.90
N ASP A 201 9.34 -14.33 -12.08
CA ASP A 201 10.66 -14.66 -12.63
C ASP A 201 11.29 -13.46 -13.36
N PHE A 202 10.56 -12.35 -13.46
CA PHE A 202 10.97 -11.12 -14.13
C PHE A 202 11.38 -11.34 -15.60
N THR A 203 10.64 -12.20 -16.31
CA THR A 203 10.92 -12.54 -17.71
C THR A 203 10.05 -11.77 -18.69
N ARG A 204 8.82 -11.45 -18.29
CA ARG A 204 7.83 -10.77 -19.13
C ARG A 204 7.68 -9.32 -18.67
N ARG A 205 8.57 -8.48 -19.19
CA ARG A 205 8.55 -7.06 -18.92
C ARG A 205 7.33 -6.41 -19.59
N ILE A 206 6.55 -5.69 -18.83
CA ILE A 206 5.27 -5.13 -19.25
C ILE A 206 5.40 -4.13 -20.41
N GLU A 207 6.36 -3.23 -20.33
CA GLU A 207 6.56 -2.23 -21.40
C GLU A 207 6.96 -2.86 -22.74
N LEU A 208 7.44 -4.11 -22.76
CA LEU A 208 7.77 -4.83 -23.97
C LEU A 208 6.57 -5.54 -24.60
N ILE A 209 5.52 -5.77 -23.80
CA ILE A 209 4.31 -6.47 -24.25
C ILE A 209 3.09 -5.56 -24.34
N GLY A 210 3.25 -4.28 -24.04
CA GLY A 210 2.17 -3.29 -24.02
C GLY A 210 1.40 -3.28 -22.70
N SER A 211 1.53 -2.19 -21.94
CA SER A 211 0.82 -2.06 -20.67
C SER A 211 -0.69 -1.86 -20.86
N GLU A 212 -1.10 -1.22 -21.94
CA GLU A 212 -2.52 -0.99 -22.25
C GLU A 212 -3.26 -2.29 -22.58
N GLU A 213 -2.59 -3.25 -23.21
CA GLU A 213 -3.15 -4.58 -23.47
C GLU A 213 -3.42 -5.36 -22.19
N LEU A 214 -2.73 -5.01 -21.10
CA LEU A 214 -2.88 -5.61 -19.77
C LEU A 214 -3.84 -4.82 -18.87
N GLY A 215 -4.50 -3.79 -19.40
CA GLY A 215 -5.52 -3.04 -18.67
C GLY A 215 -4.98 -2.00 -17.68
N PHE A 216 -3.79 -1.45 -17.89
CA PHE A 216 -3.25 -0.32 -17.14
C PHE A 216 -2.28 0.50 -18.00
N ALA A 217 -1.94 1.72 -17.55
CA ALA A 217 -0.96 2.57 -18.20
C ALA A 217 0.20 2.85 -17.26
N ILE A 218 1.43 2.85 -17.80
CA ILE A 218 2.65 3.24 -17.10
C ILE A 218 3.16 4.53 -17.70
N ASN A 219 3.18 5.59 -16.89
CA ASN A 219 3.71 6.90 -17.27
C ASN A 219 5.01 7.15 -16.53
N ARG A 220 6.03 7.61 -17.26
CA ARG A 220 7.35 7.94 -16.71
C ARG A 220 7.64 9.42 -16.90
N THR A 221 8.01 10.10 -15.84
CA THR A 221 8.37 11.52 -15.86
C THR A 221 9.77 11.69 -15.30
N GLY A 222 10.59 12.47 -15.97
CA GLY A 222 11.96 12.76 -15.55
C GLY A 222 12.92 11.57 -15.71
N THR A 223 14.13 11.74 -15.19
CA THR A 223 15.18 10.71 -15.17
C THR A 223 15.37 10.23 -13.74
N PRO A 224 15.35 8.91 -13.47
CA PRO A 224 15.60 8.41 -12.12
C PRO A 224 16.85 9.03 -11.49
N GLY A 225 16.74 9.42 -10.23
CA GLY A 225 17.78 10.13 -9.50
C GLY A 225 17.77 11.65 -9.65
N THR A 226 16.87 12.23 -10.44
CA THR A 226 16.69 13.68 -10.57
C THR A 226 15.41 14.16 -9.90
N ALA A 227 15.36 15.43 -9.54
CA ALA A 227 14.18 16.03 -8.94
C ALA A 227 12.92 15.76 -9.78
N ASP A 228 11.80 15.52 -9.11
CA ASP A 228 10.48 15.29 -9.70
C ASP A 228 10.35 14.03 -10.58
N ALA A 229 11.39 13.19 -10.62
CA ALA A 229 11.33 11.93 -11.36
C ALA A 229 10.35 10.96 -10.70
N LYS A 230 9.40 10.45 -11.49
CA LYS A 230 8.35 9.53 -11.01
C LYS A 230 7.93 8.52 -12.06
N VAL A 231 7.35 7.42 -11.58
CA VAL A 231 6.65 6.44 -12.40
C VAL A 231 5.24 6.30 -11.85
N GLU A 232 4.24 6.43 -12.71
CA GLU A 232 2.83 6.36 -12.35
C GLU A 232 2.19 5.16 -13.05
N ILE A 233 1.44 4.37 -12.29
CA ILE A 233 0.61 3.28 -12.82
C ILE A 233 -0.85 3.64 -12.60
N GLN A 234 -1.60 3.76 -13.69
CA GLN A 234 -3.03 3.98 -13.67
C GLN A 234 -3.76 2.64 -13.79
N THR A 235 -4.61 2.34 -12.85
CA THR A 235 -5.32 1.05 -12.74
C THR A 235 -6.81 1.17 -13.06
N THR A 236 -7.17 2.09 -13.95
CA THR A 236 -8.56 2.44 -14.28
C THR A 236 -9.24 1.49 -15.28
N PHE A 237 -8.49 0.61 -15.90
CA PHE A 237 -8.99 -0.30 -16.92
C PHE A 237 -9.72 -1.51 -16.31
N GLU A 238 -10.67 -2.08 -17.05
CA GLU A 238 -11.48 -3.20 -16.55
C GLU A 238 -10.65 -4.46 -16.27
N ASP A 239 -9.70 -4.77 -17.13
CA ASP A 239 -8.90 -6.00 -17.10
C ASP A 239 -7.55 -5.86 -16.39
N VAL A 240 -7.46 -4.97 -15.42
CA VAL A 240 -6.23 -4.80 -14.63
C VAL A 240 -5.84 -6.11 -13.94
N PRO A 241 -4.61 -6.60 -14.13
CA PRO A 241 -4.13 -7.79 -13.45
C PRO A 241 -4.08 -7.58 -11.93
N ARG A 242 -4.42 -8.62 -11.18
CA ARG A 242 -4.41 -8.56 -9.71
C ARG A 242 -3.02 -8.45 -9.11
N THR A 243 -2.02 -8.87 -9.84
CA THR A 243 -0.63 -8.89 -9.34
C THR A 243 0.32 -8.52 -10.44
N LEU A 244 1.18 -7.57 -10.15
CA LEU A 244 2.37 -7.23 -10.91
C LEU A 244 3.59 -7.43 -10.02
N PHE A 245 4.75 -7.54 -10.64
CA PHE A 245 6.03 -7.60 -9.96
C PHE A 245 6.87 -6.41 -10.37
N TYR A 246 7.58 -5.79 -9.45
CA TYR A 246 8.40 -4.61 -9.71
C TYR A 246 9.81 -4.78 -9.16
N THR A 247 10.78 -4.17 -9.79
CA THR A 247 12.16 -4.18 -9.30
C THR A 247 12.95 -3.02 -9.85
N LEU A 248 14.05 -2.67 -9.18
CA LEU A 248 15.08 -1.81 -9.73
C LEU A 248 16.05 -2.62 -10.56
N VAL A 249 16.30 -2.17 -11.77
CA VAL A 249 17.22 -2.79 -12.72
C VAL A 249 18.28 -1.77 -13.10
N PRO A 250 19.58 -2.09 -13.07
CA PRO A 250 20.62 -1.19 -13.56
C PRO A 250 20.39 -0.80 -15.02
N LYS A 251 20.70 0.42 -15.35
CA LYS A 251 20.74 0.87 -16.73
C LYS A 251 21.91 0.14 -17.44
N GLY A 252 21.60 -0.58 -18.51
CA GLY A 252 22.60 -1.35 -19.23
C GLY A 252 21.97 -2.39 -20.16
N PRO A 253 22.76 -3.23 -20.81
CA PRO A 253 22.26 -4.34 -21.63
C PRO A 253 21.35 -5.29 -20.86
N ILE A 254 20.34 -5.82 -21.51
CA ILE A 254 19.31 -6.68 -20.88
C ILE A 254 19.91 -7.90 -20.21
N ASP A 255 20.99 -8.45 -20.75
CA ASP A 255 21.62 -9.66 -20.20
C ASP A 255 22.36 -9.40 -18.88
N GLU A 256 22.89 -8.19 -18.68
CA GLU A 256 23.49 -7.78 -17.41
C GLU A 256 22.44 -7.49 -16.35
N ARG A 257 21.24 -7.07 -16.75
CA ARG A 257 20.11 -6.79 -15.88
C ARG A 257 19.56 -8.06 -15.21
N LYS A 258 19.53 -9.19 -15.92
CA LYS A 258 18.98 -10.46 -15.41
C LYS A 258 19.71 -10.99 -14.17
N ASN A 259 20.98 -10.67 -14.01
CA ASN A 259 21.79 -11.16 -12.90
C ASN A 259 21.54 -10.45 -11.57
N GLN A 260 20.79 -9.35 -11.56
CA GLN A 260 20.52 -8.54 -10.37
C GLN A 260 19.13 -8.71 -9.79
N ILE A 261 18.29 -9.50 -10.44
CA ILE A 261 16.92 -9.75 -10.02
C ILE A 261 16.90 -10.99 -9.13
N SER A 262 16.46 -10.84 -7.90
CA SER A 262 16.37 -11.94 -6.95
C SER A 262 15.06 -12.71 -7.13
N ARG A 263 15.13 -13.84 -7.84
CA ARG A 263 14.01 -14.73 -8.12
C ARG A 263 13.35 -15.29 -6.85
N ASP A 264 14.16 -15.66 -5.87
CA ASP A 264 13.66 -16.35 -4.68
C ASP A 264 12.80 -15.46 -3.78
N GLU A 265 13.05 -14.16 -3.76
CA GLU A 265 12.29 -13.23 -2.93
C GLU A 265 10.89 -12.94 -3.50
N SER A 266 10.73 -12.90 -4.82
CA SER A 266 9.44 -12.61 -5.45
C SER A 266 8.44 -13.75 -5.32
N VAL A 267 8.91 -14.98 -5.35
CA VAL A 267 8.05 -16.18 -5.14
C VAL A 267 7.43 -16.14 -3.73
N PHE A 268 8.14 -15.60 -2.74
CA PHE A 268 7.66 -15.50 -1.36
C PHE A 268 6.94 -14.19 -1.01
N GLY A 269 6.60 -13.39 -2.01
CA GLY A 269 5.75 -12.20 -1.80
C GLY A 269 6.48 -10.86 -1.83
N ALA A 270 7.81 -10.83 -1.92
CA ALA A 270 8.55 -9.60 -2.15
C ALA A 270 8.31 -9.06 -3.56
N ASN A 271 8.52 -7.75 -3.75
CA ASN A 271 8.39 -7.10 -5.04
C ASN A 271 7.00 -7.24 -5.71
N LYS A 272 5.97 -7.53 -4.97
CA LYS A 272 4.61 -7.59 -5.49
C LYS A 272 3.94 -6.23 -5.44
N LEU A 273 3.27 -5.89 -6.52
CA LEU A 273 2.24 -4.88 -6.56
C LEU A 273 0.90 -5.61 -6.66
N GLU A 274 0.17 -5.68 -5.58
CA GLU A 274 -1.13 -6.33 -5.51
C GLU A 274 -2.23 -5.29 -5.73
N ILE A 275 -2.99 -5.44 -6.82
CA ILE A 275 -4.10 -4.56 -7.17
C ILE A 275 -5.39 -5.27 -6.75
N TYR A 276 -5.98 -4.79 -5.68
CA TYR A 276 -7.24 -5.31 -5.20
C TYR A 276 -8.40 -4.71 -5.97
N PRO A 277 -9.46 -5.49 -6.19
CA PRO A 277 -10.73 -4.87 -6.55
C PRO A 277 -11.00 -3.76 -5.56
N HIS A 278 -11.53 -2.66 -6.04
CA HIS A 278 -11.91 -1.54 -5.17
C HIS A 278 -12.68 -2.12 -3.97
N SER A 279 -12.20 -1.90 -2.75
CA SER A 279 -12.84 -2.47 -1.56
C SER A 279 -14.27 -1.97 -1.39
N LEU A 280 -14.60 -0.91 -2.08
CA LEU A 280 -15.90 -0.30 -2.17
C LEU A 280 -16.72 -0.80 -3.39
N ASN A 281 -16.16 -1.65 -4.27
CA ASN A 281 -16.92 -2.31 -5.35
C ASN A 281 -17.59 -3.61 -4.89
N THR A 282 -17.69 -3.81 -3.59
CA THR A 282 -18.43 -4.91 -2.99
C THR A 282 -19.71 -4.38 -2.36
N ASP A 283 -20.71 -5.24 -2.31
CA ASP A 283 -21.95 -4.90 -1.64
C ASP A 283 -21.75 -4.66 -0.16
N TYR A 284 -22.16 -3.52 0.30
CA TYR A 284 -22.20 -3.19 1.70
C TYR A 284 -23.64 -3.11 2.17
N ILE A 285 -23.94 -3.71 3.31
CA ILE A 285 -25.20 -3.52 4.00
C ILE A 285 -25.05 -2.32 4.91
N ILE A 286 -25.89 -1.33 4.74
CA ILE A 286 -25.86 -0.12 5.55
C ILE A 286 -26.68 -0.26 6.81
N THR A 287 -26.30 0.49 7.83
CA THR A 287 -27.14 0.82 8.99
C THR A 287 -27.44 2.32 8.93
N ARG A 288 -28.69 2.67 8.71
CA ARG A 288 -29.11 4.05 8.69
C ARG A 288 -29.04 4.64 10.09
N SER A 289 -28.35 5.76 10.23
CA SER A 289 -28.22 6.51 11.48
C SER A 289 -29.21 7.68 11.54
N SER A 290 -29.45 8.34 10.40
CA SER A 290 -30.46 9.41 10.22
C SER A 290 -30.84 9.54 8.75
N ASP A 291 -31.61 10.54 8.40
CA ASP A 291 -31.97 10.81 7.00
C ASP A 291 -30.78 11.23 6.16
N THR A 292 -29.76 11.75 6.80
CA THR A 292 -28.54 12.26 6.18
C THR A 292 -27.29 11.51 6.61
N SER A 293 -27.41 10.36 7.28
CA SER A 293 -26.25 9.57 7.68
C SER A 293 -26.51 8.07 7.71
N TYR A 294 -25.49 7.31 7.35
CA TYR A 294 -25.49 5.85 7.44
C TYR A 294 -24.08 5.30 7.73
N ILE A 295 -24.03 4.06 8.14
CA ILE A 295 -22.80 3.33 8.46
C ILE A 295 -22.74 2.06 7.63
N PHE A 296 -21.59 1.73 7.10
CA PHE A 296 -21.29 0.41 6.53
C PHE A 296 -19.93 -0.11 7.00
N ASN A 297 -19.75 -1.42 6.94
CA ASN A 297 -18.53 -2.07 7.37
C ASN A 297 -17.67 -2.46 6.17
N LEU A 298 -16.38 -2.17 6.25
CA LEU A 298 -15.41 -2.60 5.26
C LEU A 298 -15.09 -4.10 5.45
N LEU A 299 -14.87 -4.80 4.34
CA LEU A 299 -14.50 -6.23 4.37
C LEU A 299 -13.11 -6.46 4.95
N ARG A 300 -12.25 -5.48 4.89
CA ARG A 300 -10.90 -5.51 5.44
C ARG A 300 -10.56 -4.21 6.16
N ARG A 301 -9.58 -4.30 7.04
CA ARG A 301 -9.05 -3.10 7.69
C ARG A 301 -8.35 -2.22 6.64
N PRO A 302 -8.73 -0.95 6.49
CA PRO A 302 -8.01 -0.02 5.63
C PRO A 302 -6.60 0.23 6.20
N ASN A 303 -5.63 0.45 5.33
CA ASN A 303 -4.31 0.93 5.73
C ASN A 303 -4.39 2.40 6.17
N GLN A 304 -3.29 2.97 6.66
CA GLN A 304 -3.31 4.35 7.18
C GLN A 304 -3.58 5.36 6.07
N SER A 305 -2.93 5.20 4.90
CA SER A 305 -3.16 6.07 3.74
C SER A 305 -4.63 6.04 3.27
N GLU A 306 -5.24 4.86 3.21
CA GLU A 306 -6.67 4.74 2.90
C GLU A 306 -7.54 5.41 3.96
N LYS A 307 -7.20 5.28 5.24
CA LYS A 307 -7.92 5.97 6.31
C LYS A 307 -7.82 7.48 6.19
N ASP A 308 -6.64 7.98 5.91
CA ASP A 308 -6.41 9.41 5.77
C ASP A 308 -7.14 9.95 4.54
N ALA A 309 -7.10 9.22 3.43
CA ALA A 309 -7.91 9.52 2.27
C ALA A 309 -9.41 9.50 2.59
N TYR A 310 -9.89 8.52 3.33
CA TYR A 310 -11.27 8.43 3.75
C TYR A 310 -11.66 9.50 4.78
N ASN A 311 -10.81 9.95 5.65
CA ASN A 311 -11.10 10.95 6.66
C ASN A 311 -10.92 12.38 6.16
N SER A 312 -10.05 12.62 5.20
CA SER A 312 -9.75 13.97 4.73
C SER A 312 -10.75 14.50 3.72
N SER A 313 -11.52 13.66 3.10
CA SER A 313 -12.37 14.11 2.08
C SER A 313 -13.60 13.43 1.93
N ILE A 314 -13.87 12.56 2.66
CA ILE A 314 -14.79 11.96 2.45
C ILE A 314 -15.20 11.55 1.39
N LEU A 315 -14.84 11.42 0.86
CA LEU A 315 -14.70 10.50 0.52
C LEU A 315 -15.47 9.70 -0.16
N LEU A 316 -16.29 9.90 -0.51
CA LEU A 316 -17.15 9.01 -1.21
C LEU A 316 -17.81 9.76 -2.29
#